data_9ef04db2b6662f6ac2b3cfa9cb73362b
#
_entry.id   9ef04db2b6662f6ac2b3cfa9cb73362b
#
_cell.length_a   1.000
_cell.length_b   1.000
_cell.length_c   1.000
_cell.angle_alpha   90.00
_cell.angle_beta   90.00
_cell.angle_gamma   90.00
#
_symmetry.space_group_name_H-M   'P 1'
#
loop_
_entity.id
_entity.type
_entity.pdbx_description
1 polymer ?
#
loop_
_entity_poly.entity_id
_entity_poly.type
_entity_poly.pdbx_seq_one_letter_code
_entity_poly.pdbx_strand_id
1 'polypeptide(L)'
;MVTLNCAALNESLLESELFGHEKGAFTGADRRREGRFVEADGGTLFLDEIGDISPVMQVRLLRAIQEREVQRVGSNQTLAVDVRLIAATHRNLAEEVSAGRFRQDLYYRLNVVTIEIPPLRRRREDIPQLAQHFLKRYTERNRKTVKGFTPQAMDLLIHYPWPGNIRELENAVERAVVLLTGNYISERELPLAIAGTPLPSVGSEEGGIQPLVEVEKEVILAALEKTGGNKTEAARQLGITRKTLLAKLSR
;
A
#
# COMPACT_ATOMS: atom_id res chain seq x y z
N MET A 1 -1.70 -9.19 23.96
CA MET A 1 -1.00 -8.23 23.07
C MET A 1 -1.59 -6.85 23.30
N VAL A 2 -0.76 -5.88 23.65
CA VAL A 2 -1.11 -4.47 23.81
C VAL A 2 -0.65 -3.71 22.57
N THR A 3 -1.44 -2.74 22.10
CA THR A 3 -1.12 -1.96 20.89
C THR A 3 -1.13 -0.48 21.19
N LEU A 4 -0.19 0.27 20.61
CA LEU A 4 -0.12 1.72 20.70
C LEU A 4 0.34 2.32 19.37
N ASN A 5 -0.37 3.35 18.91
CA ASN A 5 0.08 4.15 17.76
C ASN A 5 0.84 5.37 18.26
N CYS A 6 2.13 5.48 17.92
CA CYS A 6 3.03 6.52 18.41
C CYS A 6 2.75 7.88 17.74
N ALA A 7 2.21 7.91 16.52
CA ALA A 7 1.90 9.16 15.81
C ALA A 7 0.54 9.78 16.22
N ALA A 8 -0.31 9.02 16.91
CA ALA A 8 -1.65 9.49 17.28
C ALA A 8 -1.67 10.43 18.50
N LEU A 9 -0.56 10.54 19.24
CA LEU A 9 -0.45 11.24 20.52
C LEU A 9 0.66 12.29 20.46
N ASN A 10 0.50 13.38 21.22
CA ASN A 10 1.61 14.28 21.47
C ASN A 10 2.66 13.62 22.38
N GLU A 11 3.86 14.17 22.44
CA GLU A 11 5.01 13.57 23.11
C GLU A 11 4.73 13.26 24.60
N SER A 12 4.17 14.20 25.36
CA SER A 12 3.89 14.02 26.79
C SER A 12 2.83 12.95 27.07
N LEU A 13 1.81 12.86 26.22
CA LEU A 13 0.80 11.81 26.30
C LEU A 13 1.37 10.45 25.89
N LEU A 14 2.18 10.41 24.83
CA LEU A 14 2.85 9.18 24.39
C LEU A 14 3.75 8.63 25.50
N GLU A 15 4.52 9.50 26.15
CA GLU A 15 5.38 9.12 27.26
C GLU A 15 4.56 8.54 28.43
N SER A 16 3.49 9.22 28.80
CA SER A 16 2.56 8.77 29.86
C SER A 16 1.86 7.46 29.51
N GLU A 17 1.44 7.26 28.25
CA GLU A 17 0.84 6.00 27.81
C GLU A 17 1.86 4.85 27.80
N LEU A 18 3.08 5.07 27.32
CA LEU A 18 4.10 4.02 27.23
C LEU A 18 4.62 3.60 28.61
N PHE A 19 5.00 4.57 29.43
CA PHE A 19 5.72 4.30 30.69
C PHE A 19 4.86 4.45 31.94
N GLY A 20 3.67 5.05 31.82
CA GLY A 20 2.82 5.40 32.95
C GLY A 20 3.28 6.68 33.66
N HIS A 21 2.50 7.11 34.62
CA HIS A 21 2.82 8.28 35.45
C HIS A 21 2.35 8.13 36.90
N GLU A 22 3.03 8.81 37.78
CA GLU A 22 2.57 8.99 39.18
C GLU A 22 1.60 10.17 39.28
N LYS A 23 0.79 10.18 40.34
CA LYS A 23 -0.08 11.31 40.63
C LYS A 23 0.74 12.59 40.81
N GLY A 24 0.35 13.66 40.10
CA GLY A 24 1.03 14.96 40.14
C GLY A 24 2.25 15.09 39.25
N ALA A 25 2.54 14.12 38.39
CA ALA A 25 3.70 14.16 37.49
C ALA A 25 3.63 15.30 36.44
N PHE A 26 2.43 15.73 36.10
CA PHE A 26 2.16 16.87 35.20
C PHE A 26 0.76 17.44 35.47
N THR A 27 0.43 18.59 34.90
CA THR A 27 -0.90 19.21 35.02
C THR A 27 -1.98 18.29 34.40
N GLY A 28 -2.90 17.80 35.25
CA GLY A 28 -3.92 16.82 34.86
C GLY A 28 -3.60 15.37 35.23
N ALA A 29 -2.47 15.09 35.86
CA ALA A 29 -2.14 13.78 36.43
C ALA A 29 -2.84 13.56 37.79
N ASP A 30 -4.17 13.47 37.81
CA ASP A 30 -4.98 13.39 39.05
C ASP A 30 -4.83 12.07 39.79
N ARG A 31 -4.43 11.01 39.06
CA ARG A 31 -4.23 9.66 39.61
C ARG A 31 -3.02 8.99 38.95
N ARG A 32 -2.44 8.02 39.66
CA ARG A 32 -1.43 7.13 39.06
C ARG A 32 -2.03 6.31 37.92
N ARG A 33 -1.25 6.12 36.85
CA ARG A 33 -1.60 5.25 35.73
C ARG A 33 -0.42 4.37 35.36
N GLU A 34 -0.70 3.09 35.07
CA GLU A 34 0.29 2.16 34.56
C GLU A 34 0.50 2.35 33.06
N GLY A 35 1.76 2.16 32.62
CA GLY A 35 2.12 2.27 31.21
C GLY A 35 1.91 0.98 30.43
N ARG A 36 1.89 1.10 29.09
CA ARG A 36 1.71 -0.03 28.17
C ARG A 36 2.81 -1.10 28.29
N PHE A 37 4.02 -0.73 28.67
CA PHE A 37 5.07 -1.70 28.97
C PHE A 37 4.70 -2.61 30.13
N VAL A 38 4.19 -2.05 31.21
CA VAL A 38 3.73 -2.82 32.39
C VAL A 38 2.49 -3.65 32.04
N GLU A 39 1.55 -3.07 31.28
CA GLU A 39 0.34 -3.79 30.82
C GLU A 39 0.69 -4.98 29.92
N ALA A 40 1.79 -4.87 29.15
CA ALA A 40 2.24 -5.91 28.22
C ALA A 40 3.21 -6.91 28.86
N ASP A 41 3.51 -6.80 30.15
CA ASP A 41 4.46 -7.68 30.84
C ASP A 41 4.08 -9.17 30.68
N GLY A 42 5.07 -10.00 30.39
CA GLY A 42 4.88 -11.41 30.01
C GLY A 42 4.22 -11.63 28.65
N GLY A 43 4.02 -10.56 27.86
CA GLY A 43 3.28 -10.62 26.59
C GLY A 43 3.95 -9.87 25.44
N THR A 44 3.13 -9.24 24.60
CA THR A 44 3.60 -8.54 23.39
C THR A 44 3.09 -7.10 23.37
N LEU A 45 4.00 -6.14 23.13
CA LEU A 45 3.69 -4.74 22.85
C LEU A 45 3.92 -4.46 21.36
N PHE A 46 2.87 -4.01 20.66
CA PHE A 46 2.93 -3.57 19.28
C PHE A 46 2.97 -2.03 19.23
N LEU A 47 4.05 -1.47 18.71
CA LEU A 47 4.24 -0.03 18.50
C LEU A 47 4.08 0.30 17.01
N ASP A 48 3.00 0.99 16.67
CA ASP A 48 2.77 1.48 15.32
C ASP A 48 3.36 2.87 15.13
N GLU A 49 3.87 3.16 13.93
CA GLU A 49 4.51 4.42 13.54
C GLU A 49 5.70 4.82 14.45
N ILE A 50 6.57 3.85 14.74
CA ILE A 50 7.75 4.07 15.60
C ILE A 50 8.73 5.09 15.02
N GLY A 51 8.71 5.33 13.71
CA GLY A 51 9.55 6.32 13.04
C GLY A 51 9.19 7.78 13.35
N ASP A 52 8.04 8.02 14.02
CA ASP A 52 7.53 9.37 14.32
C ASP A 52 7.84 9.85 15.75
N ILE A 53 8.50 9.02 16.58
CA ILE A 53 8.81 9.40 17.96
C ILE A 53 9.96 10.42 18.04
N SER A 54 9.87 11.32 19.03
CA SER A 54 10.90 12.33 19.28
C SER A 54 12.23 11.73 19.72
N PRO A 55 13.37 12.45 19.57
CA PRO A 55 14.66 12.00 20.06
C PRO A 55 14.69 11.65 21.54
N VAL A 56 13.93 12.35 22.37
CA VAL A 56 13.80 12.08 23.81
C VAL A 56 13.13 10.73 24.04
N MET A 57 12.05 10.47 23.32
CA MET A 57 11.34 9.20 23.39
C MET A 57 12.18 8.02 22.87
N GLN A 58 13.01 8.24 21.84
CA GLN A 58 13.94 7.23 21.35
C GLN A 58 14.94 6.78 22.44
N VAL A 59 15.46 7.72 23.25
CA VAL A 59 16.37 7.39 24.36
C VAL A 59 15.67 6.54 25.43
N ARG A 60 14.44 6.93 25.81
CA ARG A 60 13.67 6.20 26.83
C ARG A 60 13.28 4.80 26.35
N LEU A 61 12.84 4.71 25.11
CA LEU A 61 12.49 3.43 24.50
C LEU A 61 13.71 2.49 24.42
N LEU A 62 14.87 3.03 24.05
CA LEU A 62 16.11 2.25 24.00
C LEU A 62 16.43 1.64 25.36
N ARG A 63 16.35 2.42 26.46
CA ARG A 63 16.55 1.92 27.81
C ARG A 63 15.56 0.81 28.17
N ALA A 64 14.28 1.01 27.90
CA ALA A 64 13.26 0.00 28.18
C ALA A 64 13.53 -1.33 27.44
N ILE A 65 14.04 -1.27 26.19
CA ILE A 65 14.35 -2.47 25.40
C ILE A 65 15.66 -3.14 25.85
N GLN A 66 16.68 -2.35 26.22
CA GLN A 66 18.01 -2.88 26.58
C GLN A 66 18.05 -3.44 27.98
N GLU A 67 17.54 -2.66 28.94
CA GLU A 67 17.60 -2.95 30.38
C GLU A 67 16.42 -3.80 30.85
N ARG A 68 15.35 -3.90 30.02
CA ARG A 68 14.07 -4.52 30.39
C ARG A 68 13.45 -3.90 31.62
N GLU A 69 13.62 -2.59 31.75
CA GLU A 69 13.18 -1.81 32.89
C GLU A 69 12.51 -0.53 32.41
N VAL A 70 11.46 -0.13 33.12
CA VAL A 70 10.74 1.12 32.86
C VAL A 70 10.57 1.93 34.12
N GLN A 71 10.52 3.26 33.97
CA GLN A 71 10.24 4.20 35.04
C GLN A 71 9.03 5.04 34.67
N ARG A 72 8.09 5.20 35.59
CA ARG A 72 6.95 6.09 35.41
C ARG A 72 7.39 7.55 35.40
N VAL A 73 6.67 8.36 34.65
CA VAL A 73 6.86 9.81 34.67
C VAL A 73 6.59 10.32 36.09
N GLY A 74 7.53 11.09 36.64
CA GLY A 74 7.46 11.59 38.04
C GLY A 74 7.88 10.58 39.10
N SER A 75 8.49 9.44 38.73
CA SER A 75 8.99 8.44 39.67
C SER A 75 10.43 8.05 39.35
N ASN A 76 11.20 7.76 40.37
CA ASN A 76 12.52 7.13 40.24
C ASN A 76 12.46 5.59 40.45
N GLN A 77 11.27 5.05 40.70
CA GLN A 77 11.10 3.61 40.87
C GLN A 77 11.21 2.90 39.53
N THR A 78 12.13 1.95 39.45
CA THR A 78 12.32 1.08 38.29
C THR A 78 11.44 -0.16 38.41
N LEU A 79 10.79 -0.53 37.33
CA LEU A 79 9.94 -1.70 37.21
C LEU A 79 10.53 -2.61 36.14
N ALA A 80 10.85 -3.84 36.49
CA ALA A 80 11.28 -4.85 35.51
C ALA A 80 10.07 -5.27 34.67
N VAL A 81 10.30 -5.46 33.35
CA VAL A 81 9.28 -5.90 32.38
C VAL A 81 9.90 -6.89 31.40
N ASP A 82 9.19 -7.97 31.10
CA ASP A 82 9.56 -8.92 30.05
C ASP A 82 8.56 -8.87 28.90
N VAL A 83 8.85 -8.06 27.89
CA VAL A 83 7.93 -7.74 26.79
C VAL A 83 8.55 -8.11 25.46
N ARG A 84 7.82 -8.88 24.65
CA ARG A 84 8.12 -9.04 23.24
C ARG A 84 7.69 -7.78 22.48
N LEU A 85 8.64 -7.10 21.85
CA LEU A 85 8.35 -5.89 21.07
C LEU A 85 8.14 -6.21 19.59
N ILE A 86 7.10 -5.64 19.01
CA ILE A 86 6.87 -5.58 17.56
C ILE A 86 6.71 -4.10 17.21
N ALA A 87 7.50 -3.60 16.28
CA ALA A 87 7.44 -2.21 15.82
C ALA A 87 7.06 -2.16 14.34
N ALA A 88 6.21 -1.19 13.97
CA ALA A 88 5.85 -0.92 12.59
C ALA A 88 6.10 0.56 12.26
N THR A 89 6.45 0.82 11.01
CA THR A 89 6.60 2.18 10.48
C THR A 89 6.47 2.17 8.96
N HIS A 90 5.98 3.27 8.41
CA HIS A 90 6.00 3.52 6.96
C HIS A 90 7.31 4.17 6.50
N ARG A 91 8.15 4.67 7.43
CA ARG A 91 9.41 5.35 7.12
C ARG A 91 10.54 4.35 6.89
N ASN A 92 11.49 4.73 6.04
CA ASN A 92 12.77 4.02 5.93
C ASN A 92 13.68 4.44 7.09
N LEU A 93 13.74 3.63 8.15
CA LEU A 93 14.52 3.98 9.34
C LEU A 93 16.02 4.12 9.06
N ALA A 94 16.59 3.43 8.06
CA ALA A 94 17.99 3.59 7.67
C ALA A 94 18.27 4.99 7.10
N GLU A 95 17.34 5.53 6.31
CA GLU A 95 17.41 6.91 5.81
C GLU A 95 17.22 7.92 6.96
N GLU A 96 16.31 7.66 7.89
CA GLU A 96 16.10 8.51 9.08
C GLU A 96 17.36 8.55 9.98
N VAL A 97 18.07 7.43 10.12
CA VAL A 97 19.37 7.37 10.83
C VAL A 97 20.42 8.20 10.11
N SER A 98 20.55 8.03 8.80
CA SER A 98 21.52 8.78 7.98
C SER A 98 21.27 10.30 8.02
N ALA A 99 19.99 10.69 8.14
CA ALA A 99 19.55 12.07 8.27
C ALA A 99 19.62 12.62 9.72
N GLY A 100 20.04 11.82 10.70
CA GLY A 100 20.15 12.20 12.11
C GLY A 100 18.81 12.37 12.84
N ARG A 101 17.68 11.94 12.24
CA ARG A 101 16.35 12.02 12.85
C ARG A 101 16.00 10.78 13.69
N PHE A 102 16.67 9.66 13.46
CA PHE A 102 16.51 8.44 14.24
C PHE A 102 17.86 7.96 14.77
N ARG A 103 17.90 7.52 16.02
CA ARG A 103 19.15 7.05 16.66
C ARG A 103 19.56 5.71 16.10
N GLN A 104 20.84 5.59 15.78
CA GLN A 104 21.44 4.37 15.25
C GLN A 104 21.39 3.19 16.23
N ASP A 105 21.58 3.45 17.53
CA ASP A 105 21.54 2.41 18.57
C ASP A 105 20.14 1.79 18.72
N LEU A 106 19.10 2.62 18.71
CA LEU A 106 17.71 2.15 18.73
C LEU A 106 17.36 1.39 17.45
N TYR A 107 17.80 1.88 16.28
CA TYR A 107 17.59 1.18 15.01
C TYR A 107 18.11 -0.25 15.05
N TYR A 108 19.36 -0.48 15.47
CA TYR A 108 19.90 -1.84 15.54
C TYR A 108 19.21 -2.72 16.57
N ARG A 109 18.66 -2.14 17.62
CA ARG A 109 17.92 -2.90 18.64
C ARG A 109 16.52 -3.31 18.17
N LEU A 110 15.88 -2.51 17.32
CA LEU A 110 14.59 -2.82 16.71
C LEU A 110 14.73 -3.74 15.48
N ASN A 111 15.77 -3.53 14.68
CA ASN A 111 15.97 -4.19 13.39
C ASN A 111 16.67 -5.56 13.50
N VAL A 112 16.18 -6.42 14.39
CA VAL A 112 16.69 -7.80 14.54
C VAL A 112 16.06 -8.74 13.50
N VAL A 113 14.74 -8.61 13.28
CA VAL A 113 13.99 -9.34 12.25
C VAL A 113 13.12 -8.34 11.53
N THR A 114 13.35 -8.16 10.24
CA THR A 114 12.56 -7.23 9.40
C THR A 114 11.59 -8.01 8.53
N ILE A 115 10.33 -7.58 8.54
CA ILE A 115 9.28 -8.07 7.66
C ILE A 115 8.83 -6.91 6.78
N GLU A 116 9.17 -6.96 5.50
CA GLU A 116 8.69 -5.97 4.54
C GLU A 116 7.32 -6.39 4.00
N ILE A 117 6.32 -5.53 4.19
CA ILE A 117 4.97 -5.74 3.66
C ILE A 117 4.90 -5.05 2.28
N PRO A 118 4.81 -5.81 1.18
CA PRO A 118 4.75 -5.20 -0.15
C PRO A 118 3.46 -4.40 -0.33
N PRO A 119 3.50 -3.26 -1.05
CA PRO A 119 2.30 -2.50 -1.37
C PRO A 119 1.35 -3.29 -2.26
N LEU A 120 0.06 -2.95 -2.22
CA LEU A 120 -1.01 -3.69 -2.90
C LEU A 120 -0.78 -3.81 -4.42
N ARG A 121 -0.16 -2.80 -5.06
CA ARG A 121 0.23 -2.84 -6.48
C ARG A 121 1.23 -3.94 -6.86
N ARG A 122 1.97 -4.50 -5.88
CA ARG A 122 2.90 -5.64 -6.08
C ARG A 122 2.27 -7.00 -5.77
N ARG A 123 1.01 -7.02 -5.29
CA ARG A 123 0.25 -8.24 -4.98
C ARG A 123 -1.18 -8.13 -5.51
N ARG A 124 -1.28 -7.87 -6.82
CA ARG A 124 -2.57 -7.64 -7.49
C ARG A 124 -3.49 -8.84 -7.44
N GLU A 125 -2.93 -10.04 -7.33
CA GLU A 125 -3.65 -11.30 -7.14
C GLU A 125 -4.49 -11.35 -5.86
N ASP A 126 -4.14 -10.57 -4.83
CA ASP A 126 -4.90 -10.51 -3.58
C ASP A 126 -6.15 -9.60 -3.72
N ILE A 127 -6.17 -8.69 -4.70
CA ILE A 127 -7.23 -7.68 -4.82
C ILE A 127 -8.62 -8.29 -4.95
N PRO A 128 -8.87 -9.30 -5.80
CA PRO A 128 -10.19 -9.90 -5.91
C PRO A 128 -10.69 -10.49 -4.59
N GLN A 129 -9.82 -11.17 -3.85
CA GLN A 129 -10.16 -11.77 -2.57
C GLN A 129 -10.45 -10.71 -1.50
N LEU A 130 -9.62 -9.66 -1.44
CA LEU A 130 -9.82 -8.53 -0.53
C LEU A 130 -11.11 -7.77 -0.85
N ALA A 131 -11.37 -7.49 -2.14
CA ALA A 131 -12.59 -6.81 -2.58
C ALA A 131 -13.85 -7.61 -2.20
N GLN A 132 -13.84 -8.93 -2.40
CA GLN A 132 -14.94 -9.81 -1.99
C GLN A 132 -15.12 -9.84 -0.46
N HIS A 133 -14.04 -9.86 0.31
CA HIS A 133 -14.08 -9.79 1.77
C HIS A 133 -14.77 -8.50 2.25
N PHE A 134 -14.34 -7.35 1.72
CA PHE A 134 -14.93 -6.07 2.06
C PHE A 134 -16.38 -5.95 1.57
N LEU A 135 -16.67 -6.45 0.37
CA LEU A 135 -18.03 -6.49 -0.14
C LEU A 135 -18.97 -7.21 0.82
N LYS A 136 -18.60 -8.42 1.26
CA LYS A 136 -19.39 -9.19 2.22
C LYS A 136 -19.62 -8.41 3.51
N ARG A 137 -18.54 -7.89 4.11
CA ARG A 137 -18.57 -7.13 5.37
C ARG A 137 -19.50 -5.92 5.29
N TYR A 138 -19.41 -5.11 4.21
CA TYR A 138 -20.21 -3.90 4.07
C TYR A 138 -21.64 -4.17 3.60
N THR A 139 -21.86 -5.23 2.84
CA THR A 139 -23.20 -5.69 2.48
C THR A 139 -24.00 -6.10 3.72
N GLU A 140 -23.41 -6.87 4.62
CA GLU A 140 -24.02 -7.25 5.88
C GLU A 140 -24.30 -6.02 6.77
N ARG A 141 -23.30 -5.13 6.92
CA ARG A 141 -23.41 -3.91 7.74
C ARG A 141 -24.51 -2.97 7.25
N ASN A 142 -24.65 -2.81 5.93
CA ASN A 142 -25.65 -1.90 5.32
C ASN A 142 -26.99 -2.60 5.04
N ARG A 143 -27.15 -3.90 5.36
CA ARG A 143 -28.37 -4.69 5.09
C ARG A 143 -28.79 -4.63 3.61
N LYS A 144 -27.83 -4.60 2.70
CA LYS A 144 -28.05 -4.61 1.26
C LYS A 144 -27.83 -6.02 0.69
N THR A 145 -28.46 -6.32 -0.45
CA THR A 145 -28.21 -7.56 -1.19
C THR A 145 -27.34 -7.24 -2.39
N VAL A 146 -26.04 -7.49 -2.29
CA VAL A 146 -25.09 -7.27 -3.37
C VAL A 146 -24.47 -8.62 -3.75
N LYS A 147 -24.57 -8.99 -5.04
CA LYS A 147 -24.13 -10.29 -5.54
C LYS A 147 -22.64 -10.32 -5.90
N GLY A 148 -22.04 -9.17 -6.22
CA GLY A 148 -20.64 -9.10 -6.64
C GLY A 148 -20.31 -7.83 -7.41
N PHE A 149 -19.17 -7.87 -8.06
CA PHE A 149 -18.69 -6.85 -8.99
C PHE A 149 -18.97 -7.30 -10.42
N THR A 150 -19.18 -6.36 -11.33
CA THR A 150 -19.12 -6.66 -12.77
C THR A 150 -17.66 -7.00 -13.16
N PRO A 151 -17.44 -7.76 -14.25
CA PRO A 151 -16.08 -8.03 -14.74
C PRO A 151 -15.27 -6.75 -14.96
N GLN A 152 -15.88 -5.73 -15.54
CA GLN A 152 -15.26 -4.43 -15.81
C GLN A 152 -14.87 -3.70 -14.50
N ALA A 153 -15.74 -3.70 -13.49
CA ALA A 153 -15.41 -3.12 -12.20
C ALA A 153 -14.25 -3.85 -11.51
N MET A 154 -14.23 -5.19 -11.58
CA MET A 154 -13.14 -5.98 -11.01
C MET A 154 -11.82 -5.71 -11.74
N ASP A 155 -11.82 -5.61 -13.06
CA ASP A 155 -10.63 -5.28 -13.85
C ASP A 155 -10.06 -3.91 -13.48
N LEU A 156 -10.91 -2.91 -13.29
CA LEU A 156 -10.49 -1.59 -12.80
C LEU A 156 -9.84 -1.67 -11.42
N LEU A 157 -10.43 -2.42 -10.49
CA LEU A 157 -9.86 -2.62 -9.16
C LEU A 157 -8.47 -3.27 -9.21
N ILE A 158 -8.27 -4.29 -10.06
CA ILE A 158 -7.00 -5.02 -10.22
C ILE A 158 -5.90 -4.11 -10.79
N HIS A 159 -6.24 -3.24 -11.74
CA HIS A 159 -5.26 -2.43 -12.46
C HIS A 159 -4.96 -1.08 -11.79
N TYR A 160 -5.81 -0.61 -10.90
CA TYR A 160 -5.57 0.63 -10.16
C TYR A 160 -4.33 0.51 -9.24
N PRO A 161 -3.47 1.53 -9.14
CA PRO A 161 -2.19 1.46 -8.42
C PRO A 161 -2.28 1.47 -6.90
N TRP A 162 -3.44 1.78 -6.32
CA TRP A 162 -3.74 1.78 -4.89
C TRP A 162 -2.68 2.53 -4.04
N PRO A 163 -2.50 3.85 -4.19
CA PRO A 163 -1.56 4.61 -3.37
C PRO A 163 -1.86 4.49 -1.86
N GLY A 164 -3.14 4.45 -1.47
CA GLY A 164 -3.58 4.21 -0.09
C GLY A 164 -3.71 2.72 0.29
N ASN A 165 -3.20 1.81 -0.57
CA ASN A 165 -3.17 0.36 -0.34
C ASN A 165 -4.55 -0.22 0.05
N ILE A 166 -4.57 -1.12 1.05
CA ILE A 166 -5.78 -1.83 1.48
C ILE A 166 -6.83 -0.86 2.06
N ARG A 167 -6.41 0.21 2.74
CA ARG A 167 -7.36 1.19 3.29
C ARG A 167 -8.14 1.91 2.20
N GLU A 168 -7.48 2.25 1.10
CA GLU A 168 -8.14 2.88 -0.05
C GLU A 168 -9.08 1.90 -0.76
N LEU A 169 -8.67 0.64 -0.95
CA LEU A 169 -9.53 -0.41 -1.49
C LEU A 169 -10.76 -0.62 -0.61
N GLU A 170 -10.59 -0.72 0.70
CA GLU A 170 -11.68 -0.87 1.66
C GLU A 170 -12.69 0.28 1.54
N ASN A 171 -12.20 1.53 1.55
CA ASN A 171 -13.04 2.73 1.41
C ASN A 171 -13.76 2.78 0.05
N ALA A 172 -13.10 2.37 -1.03
CA ALA A 172 -13.70 2.33 -2.36
C ALA A 172 -14.86 1.32 -2.42
N VAL A 173 -14.66 0.13 -1.84
CA VAL A 173 -15.72 -0.90 -1.77
C VAL A 173 -16.85 -0.47 -0.85
N GLU A 174 -16.57 0.09 0.33
CA GLU A 174 -17.61 0.63 1.24
C GLU A 174 -18.48 1.67 0.53
N ARG A 175 -17.83 2.64 -0.12
CA ARG A 175 -18.53 3.68 -0.89
C ARG A 175 -19.40 3.08 -2.00
N ALA A 176 -18.86 2.12 -2.75
CA ALA A 176 -19.59 1.47 -3.83
C ALA A 176 -20.84 0.74 -3.30
N VAL A 177 -20.74 0.03 -2.18
CA VAL A 177 -21.88 -0.62 -1.53
C VAL A 177 -22.93 0.41 -1.09
N VAL A 178 -22.52 1.55 -0.51
CA VAL A 178 -23.44 2.61 -0.06
C VAL A 178 -24.19 3.22 -1.24
N LEU A 179 -23.51 3.52 -2.34
CA LEU A 179 -24.10 4.17 -3.52
C LEU A 179 -24.91 3.22 -4.40
N LEU A 180 -24.68 1.90 -4.28
CA LEU A 180 -25.32 0.92 -5.14
C LEU A 180 -26.86 0.94 -5.01
N THR A 181 -27.53 1.02 -6.15
CA THR A 181 -28.99 0.89 -6.27
C THR A 181 -29.43 -0.45 -6.85
N GLY A 182 -28.48 -1.21 -7.44
CA GLY A 182 -28.71 -2.53 -8.05
C GLY A 182 -28.17 -3.70 -7.22
N ASN A 183 -27.84 -4.80 -7.90
CA ASN A 183 -27.33 -6.02 -7.29
C ASN A 183 -25.84 -6.27 -7.56
N TYR A 184 -25.22 -5.57 -8.52
CA TYR A 184 -23.81 -5.71 -8.88
C TYR A 184 -23.15 -4.34 -8.91
N ILE A 185 -21.97 -4.24 -8.30
CA ILE A 185 -21.15 -3.04 -8.37
C ILE A 185 -20.53 -2.96 -9.76
N SER A 186 -20.79 -1.87 -10.46
CA SER A 186 -20.20 -1.53 -11.75
C SER A 186 -19.15 -0.41 -11.60
N GLU A 187 -18.56 0.01 -12.70
CA GLU A 187 -17.64 1.15 -12.75
C GLU A 187 -18.26 2.47 -12.27
N ARG A 188 -19.60 2.60 -12.34
CA ARG A 188 -20.33 3.82 -11.94
C ARG A 188 -20.32 4.08 -10.44
N GLU A 189 -20.31 3.01 -9.64
CA GLU A 189 -20.28 3.09 -8.19
C GLU A 189 -18.85 3.27 -7.65
N LEU A 190 -17.82 3.00 -8.48
CA LEU A 190 -16.43 3.20 -8.09
C LEU A 190 -16.05 4.69 -8.08
N PRO A 191 -15.07 5.10 -7.25
CA PRO A 191 -14.51 6.43 -7.30
C PRO A 191 -14.00 6.80 -8.70
N LEU A 192 -14.19 8.07 -9.12
CA LEU A 192 -13.77 8.55 -10.46
C LEU A 192 -12.29 8.28 -10.78
N ALA A 193 -11.42 8.34 -9.77
CA ALA A 193 -10.00 8.03 -9.93
C ALA A 193 -9.77 6.57 -10.37
N ILE A 194 -10.60 5.64 -9.91
CA ILE A 194 -10.53 4.22 -10.27
C ILE A 194 -11.24 4.00 -11.61
N ALA A 195 -12.43 4.56 -11.79
CA ALA A 195 -13.21 4.45 -13.02
C ALA A 195 -12.47 5.02 -14.26
N GLY A 196 -11.61 6.03 -14.06
CA GLY A 196 -10.78 6.62 -15.10
C GLY A 196 -9.43 5.92 -15.31
N THR A 197 -9.15 4.81 -14.63
CA THR A 197 -7.89 4.07 -14.82
C THR A 197 -7.88 3.44 -16.22
N PRO A 198 -6.84 3.69 -17.05
CA PRO A 198 -6.70 2.99 -18.32
C PRO A 198 -6.56 1.49 -18.04
N LEU A 199 -7.53 0.71 -18.48
CA LEU A 199 -7.36 -0.74 -18.47
C LEU A 199 -6.34 -1.11 -19.54
N PRO A 200 -5.42 -2.05 -19.28
CA PRO A 200 -4.63 -2.63 -20.35
C PRO A 200 -5.64 -3.25 -21.31
N SER A 201 -5.72 -2.68 -22.49
CA SER A 201 -6.50 -3.26 -23.57
C SER A 201 -5.95 -4.66 -23.81
N VAL A 202 -6.74 -5.68 -23.47
CA VAL A 202 -6.45 -7.06 -23.90
C VAL A 202 -6.53 -7.05 -25.41
N GLY A 203 -5.34 -6.95 -26.07
CA GLY A 203 -5.24 -7.01 -27.51
C GLY A 203 -5.53 -5.73 -28.28
N SER A 204 -5.19 -4.56 -27.71
CA SER A 204 -4.80 -3.41 -28.51
C SER A 204 -3.34 -3.09 -28.20
N GLU A 205 -2.41 -3.78 -28.84
CA GLU A 205 -1.37 -3.03 -29.53
C GLU A 205 -2.03 -1.78 -30.10
N GLU A 206 -1.40 -0.64 -29.99
CA GLU A 206 -1.89 0.64 -30.54
C GLU A 206 -2.36 0.46 -31.98
N GLY A 207 -3.60 0.10 -32.13
CA GLY A 207 -4.31 -0.17 -33.35
C GLY A 207 -5.74 0.22 -33.10
N GLY A 208 -6.02 1.55 -33.04
CA GLY A 208 -7.29 2.04 -33.56
C GLY A 208 -7.50 1.32 -34.88
N ILE A 209 -8.76 1.00 -35.26
CA ILE A 209 -9.04 0.44 -36.58
C ILE A 209 -8.40 1.39 -37.59
N GLN A 210 -7.11 1.12 -37.88
CA GLN A 210 -6.41 1.83 -38.93
C GLN A 210 -7.01 1.32 -40.24
N PRO A 211 -7.27 2.21 -41.18
CA PRO A 211 -7.69 1.78 -42.51
C PRO A 211 -6.72 0.72 -43.01
N LEU A 212 -7.24 -0.39 -43.54
CA LEU A 212 -6.42 -1.54 -44.00
C LEU A 212 -5.25 -1.08 -44.86
N VAL A 213 -5.43 0.01 -45.59
CA VAL A 213 -4.42 0.64 -46.46
C VAL A 213 -3.21 1.19 -45.67
N GLU A 214 -3.42 1.74 -44.47
CA GLU A 214 -2.33 2.27 -43.63
C GLU A 214 -1.52 1.14 -42.98
N VAL A 215 -2.19 0.11 -42.47
CA VAL A 215 -1.55 -1.10 -41.92
C VAL A 215 -0.75 -1.83 -42.99
N GLU A 216 -1.30 -1.97 -44.22
CA GLU A 216 -0.59 -2.55 -45.34
C GLU A 216 0.66 -1.76 -45.71
N LYS A 217 0.59 -0.42 -45.64
CA LYS A 217 1.72 0.46 -45.96
C LYS A 217 2.84 0.34 -44.92
N GLU A 218 2.51 0.31 -43.63
CA GLU A 218 3.49 0.10 -42.56
C GLU A 218 4.20 -1.25 -42.66
N VAL A 219 3.47 -2.31 -42.88
CA VAL A 219 4.01 -3.68 -43.06
C VAL A 219 4.94 -3.75 -44.27
N ILE A 220 4.60 -3.05 -45.37
CA ILE A 220 5.44 -2.99 -46.55
C ILE A 220 6.72 -2.19 -46.31
N LEU A 221 6.64 -1.06 -45.61
CA LEU A 221 7.81 -0.25 -45.25
C LEU A 221 8.77 -1.00 -44.32
N ALA A 222 8.25 -1.66 -43.29
CA ALA A 222 9.04 -2.51 -42.39
C ALA A 222 9.75 -3.67 -43.11
N ALA A 223 9.07 -4.30 -44.08
CA ALA A 223 9.68 -5.35 -44.91
C ALA A 223 10.78 -4.81 -45.83
N LEU A 224 10.63 -3.61 -46.38
CA LEU A 224 11.64 -2.94 -47.19
C LEU A 224 12.87 -2.54 -46.36
N GLU A 225 12.69 -2.03 -45.13
CA GLU A 225 13.79 -1.76 -44.20
C GLU A 225 14.59 -3.01 -43.87
N LYS A 226 13.90 -4.12 -43.52
CA LYS A 226 14.55 -5.40 -43.23
C LYS A 226 15.33 -5.98 -44.39
N THR A 227 14.90 -5.70 -45.62
CA THR A 227 15.54 -6.23 -46.84
C THR A 227 16.50 -5.22 -47.48
N GLY A 228 16.88 -4.14 -46.79
CA GLY A 228 17.80 -3.10 -47.30
C GLY A 228 17.29 -2.44 -48.59
N GLY A 229 15.98 -2.28 -48.77
CA GLY A 229 15.36 -1.68 -49.96
C GLY A 229 15.12 -2.63 -51.11
N ASN A 230 15.43 -3.93 -50.99
CA ASN A 230 15.24 -4.90 -52.04
C ASN A 230 13.76 -5.29 -52.22
N LYS A 231 13.10 -4.64 -53.18
CA LYS A 231 11.66 -4.77 -53.45
C LYS A 231 11.24 -6.20 -53.87
N THR A 232 12.14 -6.97 -54.48
CA THR A 232 11.85 -8.35 -54.90
C THR A 232 11.85 -9.29 -53.69
N GLU A 233 12.82 -9.13 -52.80
CA GLU A 233 12.93 -9.93 -51.57
C GLU A 233 11.84 -9.55 -50.56
N ALA A 234 11.53 -8.26 -50.40
CA ALA A 234 10.41 -7.79 -49.60
C ALA A 234 9.06 -8.36 -50.05
N ALA A 235 8.80 -8.36 -51.38
CA ALA A 235 7.59 -8.94 -51.94
C ALA A 235 7.50 -10.45 -51.68
N ARG A 236 8.63 -11.16 -51.74
CA ARG A 236 8.73 -12.60 -51.45
C ARG A 236 8.41 -12.88 -49.97
N GLN A 237 8.97 -12.10 -49.05
CA GLN A 237 8.70 -12.26 -47.63
C GLN A 237 7.26 -11.95 -47.23
N LEU A 238 6.63 -11.00 -47.91
CA LEU A 238 5.22 -10.64 -47.73
C LEU A 238 4.23 -11.56 -48.46
N GLY A 239 4.69 -12.55 -49.24
CA GLY A 239 3.84 -13.46 -50.00
C GLY A 239 3.05 -12.79 -51.12
N ILE A 240 3.51 -11.64 -51.65
CA ILE A 240 2.87 -10.88 -52.73
C ILE A 240 3.78 -10.73 -53.95
N THR A 241 3.19 -10.37 -55.10
CA THR A 241 4.01 -10.11 -56.27
C THR A 241 4.69 -8.74 -56.19
N ARG A 242 5.87 -8.59 -56.81
CA ARG A 242 6.58 -7.29 -56.91
C ARG A 242 5.68 -6.19 -57.53
N LYS A 243 4.79 -6.55 -58.49
CA LYS A 243 3.83 -5.63 -59.09
C LYS A 243 2.80 -5.13 -58.07
N THR A 244 2.29 -6.04 -57.23
CA THR A 244 1.35 -5.71 -56.14
C THR A 244 2.01 -4.82 -55.11
N LEU A 245 3.26 -5.08 -54.70
CA LEU A 245 4.01 -4.28 -53.77
C LEU A 245 4.21 -2.84 -54.30
N LEU A 246 4.59 -2.67 -55.57
CA LEU A 246 4.74 -1.36 -56.20
C LEU A 246 3.41 -0.59 -56.27
N ALA A 247 2.32 -1.25 -56.61
CA ALA A 247 1.00 -0.64 -56.68
C ALA A 247 0.48 -0.18 -55.31
N LYS A 248 0.87 -0.85 -54.21
CA LYS A 248 0.51 -0.50 -52.85
C LYS A 248 1.41 0.63 -52.25
N LEU A 249 2.65 0.78 -52.75
CA LEU A 249 3.54 1.88 -52.39
C LEU A 249 3.21 3.21 -53.11
N SER A 250 2.47 3.16 -54.19
CA SER A 250 2.07 4.34 -54.98
C SER A 250 0.69 4.89 -54.63
N ARG A 251 0.02 4.27 -53.65
CA ARG A 251 -1.22 4.74 -53.03
C ARG A 251 -0.92 5.37 -51.66
#